data_51a6f5f77d37f99538b578beb79e00dd
#
_entry.id   51a6f5f77d37f99538b578beb79e00dd
#
_cell.length_a   1.000
_cell.length_b   1.000
_cell.length_c   1.000
_cell.angle_alpha   90.00
_cell.angle_beta   90.00
_cell.angle_gamma   90.00
#
_symmetry.space_group_name_H-M   'P 1'
#
loop_
_entity.id
_entity.type
_entity.pdbx_description
1 polymer ?
#
loop_
_entity_poly.entity_id
_entity_poly.type
_entity_poly.pdbx_seq_one_letter_code
_entity_poly.pdbx_strand_id
1 'polypeptide(L)'
;MGTLLAIDTANTVVLAIVSALSVPVPAHREGDGEIWIAELGLVGELWRGAGGEAASFNRGVTVYPGLGDRVRVASKTELTLAFCGSEERSVRVGCIRQDPSIAARVRVDDLLGKHFAVLGTTGTGKSCTTALILRAILNEHPNAHIVLLDPHNEYATAFPEWAEVISPWN
;
A
#
# COMPACT_ATOMS: atom_id res chain seq x y z
N MET A 1 10.98 -9.44 -1.81
CA MET A 1 9.98 -9.25 -0.76
C MET A 1 9.07 -8.09 -1.16
N GLY A 2 7.80 -8.10 -0.74
CA GLY A 2 6.82 -7.07 -1.07
C GLY A 2 6.07 -7.26 -2.40
N THR A 3 6.34 -8.32 -3.16
CA THR A 3 5.56 -8.65 -4.37
C THR A 3 4.20 -9.18 -3.98
N LEU A 4 3.15 -8.68 -4.63
CA LEU A 4 1.79 -9.16 -4.47
C LEU A 4 1.51 -10.32 -5.41
N LEU A 5 1.03 -11.38 -4.81
CA LEU A 5 0.58 -12.60 -5.49
C LEU A 5 -0.93 -12.69 -5.39
N ALA A 6 -1.52 -13.34 -6.35
CA ALA A 6 -2.92 -13.71 -6.39
C ALA A 6 -3.03 -15.23 -6.26
N ILE A 7 -3.90 -15.68 -5.35
CA ILE A 7 -4.20 -17.08 -5.12
C ILE A 7 -5.65 -17.31 -5.55
N ASP A 8 -5.82 -18.11 -6.58
CA ASP A 8 -7.14 -18.39 -7.16
C ASP A 8 -7.85 -19.46 -6.32
N THR A 9 -8.84 -19.06 -5.54
CA THR A 9 -9.74 -19.96 -4.83
C THR A 9 -10.99 -20.24 -5.67
N ALA A 10 -11.89 -21.09 -5.19
CA ALA A 10 -13.10 -21.47 -5.93
C ALA A 10 -14.00 -20.26 -6.30
N ASN A 11 -14.15 -19.29 -5.38
CA ASN A 11 -15.11 -18.18 -5.52
C ASN A 11 -14.46 -16.79 -5.48
N THR A 12 -13.22 -16.70 -5.01
CA THR A 12 -12.52 -15.43 -4.80
C THR A 12 -11.09 -15.52 -5.32
N VAL A 13 -10.41 -14.40 -5.36
CA VAL A 13 -8.95 -14.31 -5.53
C VAL A 13 -8.38 -13.69 -4.27
N VAL A 14 -7.56 -14.43 -3.55
CA VAL A 14 -6.89 -13.91 -2.36
C VAL A 14 -5.61 -13.20 -2.77
N LEU A 15 -5.46 -11.93 -2.36
CA LEU A 15 -4.21 -11.18 -2.52
C LEU A 15 -3.32 -11.40 -1.31
N ALA A 16 -2.07 -11.76 -1.58
CA ALA A 16 -1.06 -12.01 -0.56
C ALA A 16 0.25 -11.32 -0.90
N ILE A 17 0.97 -10.86 0.12
CA ILE A 17 2.29 -10.26 -0.02
C ILE A 17 3.38 -11.24 0.40
N VAL A 18 4.46 -11.34 -0.38
CA VAL A 18 5.62 -12.15 -0.01
C VAL A 18 6.34 -11.47 1.17
N SER A 19 6.26 -12.07 2.35
CA SER A 19 6.85 -11.58 3.60
C SER A 19 8.25 -12.13 3.85
N ALA A 20 8.47 -13.42 3.53
CA ALA A 20 9.77 -14.07 3.67
C ALA A 20 10.00 -15.08 2.54
N LEU A 21 11.29 -15.38 2.31
CA LEU A 21 11.76 -16.48 1.46
C LEU A 21 12.78 -17.26 2.25
N SER A 22 12.65 -18.58 2.28
CA SER A 22 13.56 -19.47 2.98
C SER A 22 13.86 -20.74 2.18
N VAL A 23 15.02 -21.31 2.42
CA VAL A 23 15.43 -22.62 1.90
C VAL A 23 15.63 -23.53 3.11
N PRO A 24 14.62 -24.34 3.48
CA PRO A 24 14.66 -25.12 4.71
C PRO A 24 15.71 -26.25 4.67
N VAL A 25 15.98 -26.78 3.50
CA VAL A 25 16.99 -27.84 3.30
C VAL A 25 17.83 -27.44 2.09
N PRO A 26 19.08 -27.01 2.31
CA PRO A 26 20.01 -26.76 1.22
C PRO A 26 20.29 -28.05 0.44
N ALA A 27 20.50 -27.93 -0.87
CA ALA A 27 20.90 -29.06 -1.70
C ALA A 27 22.25 -29.63 -1.21
N HIS A 28 22.32 -30.93 -0.97
CA HIS A 28 23.53 -31.62 -0.51
C HIS A 28 24.41 -32.12 -1.65
N ARG A 29 23.90 -32.17 -2.88
CA ARG A 29 24.60 -32.61 -4.08
C ARG A 29 24.35 -31.67 -5.24
N GLU A 30 25.35 -31.53 -6.11
CA GLU A 30 25.22 -30.84 -7.39
C GLU A 30 24.15 -31.56 -8.24
N GLY A 31 23.03 -30.88 -8.53
CA GLY A 31 21.89 -31.42 -9.25
C GLY A 31 20.64 -31.70 -8.40
N ASP A 32 20.73 -31.67 -7.08
CA ASP A 32 19.54 -31.73 -6.22
C ASP A 32 18.79 -30.39 -6.33
N GLY A 33 17.50 -30.42 -6.60
CA GLY A 33 16.66 -29.23 -6.63
C GLY A 33 16.47 -28.67 -5.22
N GLU A 34 16.78 -27.40 -5.01
CA GLU A 34 16.46 -26.70 -3.76
C GLU A 34 14.96 -26.37 -3.70
N ILE A 35 14.34 -26.63 -2.55
CA ILE A 35 12.97 -26.23 -2.29
C ILE A 35 12.99 -24.82 -1.67
N TRP A 36 12.42 -23.87 -2.37
CA TRP A 36 12.22 -22.52 -1.89
C TRP A 36 10.82 -22.37 -1.32
N ILE A 37 10.72 -21.92 -0.07
CA ILE A 37 9.45 -21.63 0.59
C ILE A 37 9.26 -20.12 0.64
N ALA A 38 8.12 -19.67 0.12
CA ALA A 38 7.68 -18.29 0.27
C ALA A 38 6.61 -18.23 1.36
N GLU A 39 6.85 -17.40 2.37
CA GLU A 39 5.83 -17.06 3.35
C GLU A 39 4.98 -15.91 2.81
N LEU A 40 3.65 -16.06 2.92
CA LEU A 40 2.70 -15.12 2.37
C LEU A 40 1.85 -14.51 3.49
N GLY A 41 1.89 -13.18 3.60
CA GLY A 41 0.94 -12.44 4.41
C GLY A 41 -0.33 -12.16 3.61
N LEU A 42 -1.49 -12.63 4.05
CA LEU A 42 -2.76 -12.38 3.37
C LEU A 42 -3.18 -10.92 3.57
N VAL A 43 -3.53 -10.25 2.47
CA VAL A 43 -3.88 -8.81 2.45
C VAL A 43 -5.38 -8.59 2.40
N GLY A 44 -6.07 -9.38 1.56
CA GLY A 44 -7.50 -9.27 1.34
C GLY A 44 -7.95 -10.19 0.23
N GLU A 45 -9.21 -10.07 -0.15
CA GLU A 45 -9.82 -10.89 -1.19
C GLU A 45 -10.56 -10.05 -2.23
N LEU A 46 -10.54 -10.53 -3.45
CA LEU A 46 -11.27 -10.01 -4.58
C LEU A 46 -12.42 -10.95 -4.90
N TRP A 47 -13.63 -10.42 -4.85
CA TRP A 47 -14.82 -11.18 -5.24
C TRP A 47 -14.95 -11.19 -6.75
N ARG A 48 -15.35 -12.35 -7.28
CA ARG A 48 -15.63 -12.51 -8.71
C ARG A 48 -17.06 -12.09 -9.02
N GLY A 49 -17.22 -11.22 -10.00
CA GLY A 49 -18.53 -10.86 -10.55
C GLY A 49 -19.14 -12.00 -11.36
N ALA A 50 -20.35 -11.79 -11.86
CA ALA A 50 -21.12 -12.78 -12.65
C ALA A 50 -20.37 -13.25 -13.93
N GLY A 51 -19.41 -12.47 -14.45
CA GLY A 51 -18.54 -12.81 -15.57
C GLY A 51 -17.23 -13.53 -15.20
N GLY A 52 -16.99 -13.82 -13.91
CA GLY A 52 -15.75 -14.44 -13.43
C GLY A 52 -14.58 -13.45 -13.25
N GLU A 53 -14.76 -12.18 -13.57
CA GLU A 53 -13.76 -11.14 -13.36
C GLU A 53 -13.78 -10.61 -11.91
N ALA A 54 -12.61 -10.13 -11.43
CA ALA A 54 -12.54 -9.48 -10.13
C ALA A 54 -13.36 -8.18 -10.15
N ALA A 55 -14.32 -8.05 -9.24
CA ALA A 55 -15.28 -6.94 -9.22
C ALA A 55 -15.07 -5.97 -8.05
N SER A 56 -14.65 -6.47 -6.90
CA SER A 56 -14.44 -5.64 -5.70
C SER A 56 -13.34 -6.23 -4.81
N PHE A 57 -12.64 -5.34 -4.10
CA PHE A 57 -11.62 -5.71 -3.12
C PHE A 57 -12.14 -5.46 -1.70
N ASN A 58 -11.99 -6.45 -0.84
CA ASN A 58 -12.25 -6.37 0.59
C ASN A 58 -10.99 -6.68 1.39
N ARG A 59 -10.73 -5.88 2.42
CA ARG A 59 -9.65 -6.18 3.38
C ARG A 59 -10.05 -7.37 4.24
N GLY A 60 -9.06 -8.23 4.53
CA GLY A 60 -9.30 -9.48 5.23
C GLY A 60 -9.69 -10.60 4.27
N VAL A 61 -9.66 -11.83 4.75
CA VAL A 61 -9.89 -13.04 3.95
C VAL A 61 -10.95 -13.88 4.65
N THR A 62 -12.02 -14.20 3.94
CA THR A 62 -13.10 -15.06 4.43
C THR A 62 -12.92 -16.49 3.95
N VAL A 63 -12.38 -16.68 2.74
CA VAL A 63 -12.08 -18.00 2.16
C VAL A 63 -10.57 -18.18 2.12
N TYR A 64 -10.06 -19.01 3.03
CA TYR A 64 -8.62 -19.29 3.08
C TYR A 64 -8.19 -20.18 1.92
N PRO A 65 -7.02 -19.90 1.29
CA PRO A 65 -6.45 -20.77 0.27
C PRO A 65 -6.16 -22.16 0.79
N GLY A 66 -6.40 -23.16 -0.06
CA GLY A 66 -6.14 -24.57 0.22
C GLY A 66 -4.97 -25.13 -0.59
N LEU A 67 -4.63 -26.39 -0.32
CA LEU A 67 -3.64 -27.12 -1.11
C LEU A 67 -4.19 -27.33 -2.54
N GLY A 68 -3.37 -26.96 -3.54
CA GLY A 68 -3.75 -27.08 -4.95
C GLY A 68 -4.29 -25.79 -5.56
N ASP A 69 -4.59 -24.77 -4.77
CA ASP A 69 -4.98 -23.47 -5.30
C ASP A 69 -3.82 -22.83 -6.07
N ARG A 70 -4.14 -22.28 -7.24
CA ARG A 70 -3.14 -21.70 -8.13
C ARG A 70 -2.62 -20.39 -7.60
N VAL A 71 -1.31 -20.28 -7.46
CA VAL A 71 -0.60 -19.04 -7.09
C VAL A 71 0.02 -18.43 -8.34
N ARG A 72 -0.18 -17.13 -8.53
CA ARG A 72 0.37 -16.32 -9.64
C ARG A 72 0.69 -14.92 -9.20
N VAL A 73 1.41 -14.17 -10.03
CA VAL A 73 1.58 -12.73 -9.81
C VAL A 73 0.23 -12.03 -10.01
N ALA A 74 -0.09 -11.08 -9.13
CA ALA A 74 -1.32 -10.31 -9.24
C ALA A 74 -1.32 -9.49 -10.54
N SER A 75 -2.44 -9.52 -11.26
CA SER A 75 -2.64 -8.79 -12.49
C SER A 75 -2.80 -7.29 -12.25
N LYS A 76 -2.61 -6.47 -13.30
CA LYS A 76 -2.83 -5.02 -13.23
C LYS A 76 -4.23 -4.66 -12.72
N THR A 77 -5.27 -5.36 -13.21
CA THR A 77 -6.67 -5.12 -12.80
C THR A 77 -6.84 -5.40 -11.30
N GLU A 78 -6.30 -6.49 -10.80
CA GLU A 78 -6.38 -6.85 -9.38
C GLU A 78 -5.63 -5.85 -8.49
N LEU A 79 -4.44 -5.41 -8.91
CA LEU A 79 -3.70 -4.35 -8.23
C LEU A 79 -4.47 -3.03 -8.23
N THR A 80 -5.09 -2.68 -9.35
CA THR A 80 -5.89 -1.45 -9.45
C THR A 80 -7.08 -1.49 -8.49
N LEU A 81 -7.80 -2.60 -8.44
CA LEU A 81 -8.92 -2.77 -7.50
C LEU A 81 -8.47 -2.69 -6.03
N ALA A 82 -7.28 -3.22 -5.71
CA ALA A 82 -6.77 -3.22 -4.35
C ALA A 82 -6.25 -1.84 -3.89
N PHE A 83 -5.65 -1.05 -4.79
CA PHE A 83 -4.92 0.17 -4.43
C PHE A 83 -5.55 1.48 -4.90
N CYS A 84 -6.38 1.48 -5.94
CA CYS A 84 -6.95 2.72 -6.44
C CYS A 84 -8.20 3.18 -5.69
N GLY A 85 -8.97 2.27 -5.06
CA GLY A 85 -10.20 2.65 -4.35
C GLY A 85 -11.17 3.46 -5.22
N SER A 86 -12.11 4.20 -4.60
CA SER A 86 -12.90 5.21 -5.29
C SER A 86 -12.08 6.50 -5.43
N GLU A 87 -12.00 7.05 -6.64
CA GLU A 87 -11.23 8.29 -6.90
C GLU A 87 -11.80 9.51 -6.16
N GLU A 88 -13.11 9.56 -5.96
CA GLU A 88 -13.85 10.70 -5.41
C GLU A 88 -13.43 11.13 -3.98
N ARG A 89 -12.80 10.25 -3.21
CA ARG A 89 -12.43 10.50 -1.81
C ARG A 89 -11.00 10.10 -1.49
N SER A 90 -10.13 10.09 -2.48
CA SER A 90 -8.75 9.66 -2.29
C SER A 90 -7.78 10.55 -3.04
N VAL A 91 -6.63 10.84 -2.43
CA VAL A 91 -5.55 11.62 -3.02
C VAL A 91 -4.43 10.69 -3.49
N ARG A 92 -3.79 11.05 -4.61
CA ARG A 92 -2.64 10.30 -5.13
C ARG A 92 -1.39 10.67 -4.35
N VAL A 93 -0.74 9.66 -3.74
CA VAL A 93 0.50 9.84 -2.99
C VAL A 93 1.73 9.23 -3.67
N GLY A 94 1.54 8.53 -4.81
CA GLY A 94 2.63 7.90 -5.53
C GLY A 94 2.15 6.90 -6.56
N CYS A 95 2.95 5.85 -6.76
CA CYS A 95 2.61 4.71 -7.62
C CYS A 95 3.02 3.39 -6.96
N ILE A 96 2.42 2.30 -7.43
CA ILE A 96 2.73 0.96 -6.94
C ILE A 96 4.07 0.51 -7.53
N ARG A 97 4.98 0.04 -6.66
CA ARG A 97 6.31 -0.42 -7.08
C ARG A 97 6.25 -1.56 -8.10
N GLN A 98 5.28 -2.47 -7.94
CA GLN A 98 5.12 -3.64 -8.81
C GLN A 98 4.66 -3.26 -10.22
N ASP A 99 3.86 -2.20 -10.33
CA ASP A 99 3.44 -1.59 -11.59
C ASP A 99 3.33 -0.06 -11.43
N PRO A 100 4.33 0.70 -11.86
CA PRO A 100 4.33 2.17 -11.73
C PRO A 100 3.21 2.89 -12.49
N SER A 101 2.50 2.21 -13.40
CA SER A 101 1.33 2.78 -14.07
C SER A 101 0.10 2.86 -13.16
N ILE A 102 0.13 2.18 -12.01
CA ILE A 102 -0.96 2.16 -11.04
C ILE A 102 -0.69 3.20 -9.96
N ALA A 103 -1.63 4.13 -9.77
CA ALA A 103 -1.54 5.13 -8.72
C ALA A 103 -1.69 4.49 -7.33
N ALA A 104 -0.82 4.85 -6.40
CA ALA A 104 -1.03 4.62 -4.98
C ALA A 104 -1.86 5.78 -4.44
N ARG A 105 -3.05 5.48 -3.92
CA ARG A 105 -3.99 6.48 -3.41
C ARG A 105 -4.28 6.24 -1.93
N VAL A 106 -4.54 7.32 -1.20
CA VAL A 106 -4.92 7.30 0.21
C VAL A 106 -6.31 7.92 0.34
N ARG A 107 -7.22 7.23 0.99
CA ARG A 107 -8.55 7.75 1.28
C ARG A 107 -8.46 8.81 2.37
N VAL A 108 -8.83 10.04 2.01
CA VAL A 108 -8.66 11.22 2.88
C VAL A 108 -9.53 11.12 4.13
N ASP A 109 -10.80 10.73 3.97
CA ASP A 109 -11.74 10.60 5.10
C ASP A 109 -11.28 9.54 6.11
N ASP A 110 -10.73 8.41 5.63
CA ASP A 110 -10.22 7.36 6.51
C ASP A 110 -8.92 7.77 7.21
N LEU A 111 -8.07 8.56 6.54
CA LEU A 111 -6.83 9.05 7.11
C LEU A 111 -7.08 10.14 8.15
N LEU A 112 -7.88 11.16 7.81
CA LEU A 112 -8.13 12.33 8.66
C LEU A 112 -9.19 12.07 9.74
N GLY A 113 -10.08 11.12 9.52
CA GLY A 113 -11.08 10.71 10.52
C GLY A 113 -10.51 9.89 11.69
N LYS A 114 -9.21 9.56 11.65
CA LYS A 114 -8.54 8.72 12.65
C LYS A 114 -7.14 9.25 12.95
N HIS A 115 -6.55 8.77 14.04
CA HIS A 115 -5.13 9.02 14.30
C HIS A 115 -4.26 8.09 13.46
N PHE A 116 -3.17 8.62 12.92
CA PHE A 116 -2.16 7.82 12.24
C PHE A 116 -0.76 8.24 12.67
N ALA A 117 0.22 7.37 12.46
CA ALA A 117 1.61 7.64 12.73
C ALA A 117 2.49 7.21 11.55
N VAL A 118 3.48 8.04 11.20
CA VAL A 118 4.53 7.70 10.26
C VAL A 118 5.77 7.32 11.05
N LEU A 119 6.08 6.05 11.10
CA LEU A 119 7.16 5.50 11.90
C LEU A 119 8.35 5.09 11.03
N GLY A 120 9.54 5.19 11.60
CA GLY A 120 10.79 4.81 10.94
C GLY A 120 12.00 5.41 11.65
N THR A 121 13.19 4.90 11.35
CA THR A 121 14.46 5.45 11.85
C THR A 121 14.81 6.77 11.17
N THR A 122 15.81 7.48 11.67
CA THR A 122 16.31 8.72 11.06
C THR A 122 16.78 8.44 9.63
N GLY A 123 16.45 9.34 8.70
CA GLY A 123 16.82 9.21 7.28
C GLY A 123 15.90 8.32 6.42
N THR A 124 14.88 7.68 6.97
CA THR A 124 13.95 6.81 6.20
C THR A 124 12.88 7.57 5.43
N GLY A 125 12.84 8.91 5.52
CA GLY A 125 11.91 9.74 4.77
C GLY A 125 10.57 10.00 5.46
N LYS A 126 10.48 9.88 6.80
CA LYS A 126 9.24 10.17 7.56
C LYS A 126 8.67 11.55 7.23
N SER A 127 9.47 12.60 7.39
CA SER A 127 9.08 13.99 7.16
C SER A 127 8.71 14.23 5.70
N CYS A 128 9.48 13.64 4.76
CA CYS A 128 9.15 13.69 3.34
C CYS A 128 7.81 13.01 3.03
N THR A 129 7.53 11.85 3.65
CA THR A 129 6.26 11.13 3.46
C THR A 129 5.10 11.95 4.00
N THR A 130 5.24 12.53 5.19
CA THR A 130 4.22 13.41 5.78
C THR A 130 3.98 14.63 4.89
N ALA A 131 5.04 15.32 4.46
CA ALA A 131 4.92 16.48 3.56
C ALA A 131 4.24 16.10 2.23
N LEU A 132 4.57 14.96 1.64
CA LEU A 132 3.96 14.47 0.40
C LEU A 132 2.46 14.23 0.57
N ILE A 133 2.04 13.57 1.65
CA ILE A 133 0.62 13.30 1.93
C ILE A 133 -0.14 14.63 2.12
N LEU A 134 0.38 15.54 2.94
CA LEU A 134 -0.25 16.84 3.19
C LEU A 134 -0.34 17.69 1.92
N ARG A 135 0.72 17.73 1.09
CA ARG A 135 0.69 18.41 -0.21
C ARG A 135 -0.35 17.82 -1.15
N ALA A 136 -0.46 16.48 -1.21
CA ALA A 136 -1.47 15.82 -2.03
C ALA A 136 -2.88 16.21 -1.59
N ILE A 137 -3.14 16.29 -0.28
CA ILE A 137 -4.42 16.72 0.27
C ILE A 137 -4.70 18.20 -0.09
N LEU A 138 -3.75 19.11 0.14
CA LEU A 138 -3.91 20.54 -0.14
C LEU A 138 -4.13 20.82 -1.63
N ASN A 139 -3.48 20.08 -2.53
CA ASN A 139 -3.67 20.21 -3.97
C ASN A 139 -5.08 19.83 -4.43
N GLU A 140 -5.65 18.76 -3.89
CA GLU A 140 -6.99 18.29 -4.28
C GLU A 140 -8.10 18.94 -3.43
N HIS A 141 -7.75 19.45 -2.23
CA HIS A 141 -8.68 20.09 -1.29
C HIS A 141 -8.14 21.47 -0.84
N PRO A 142 -8.18 22.51 -1.70
CA PRO A 142 -7.56 23.81 -1.41
C PRO A 142 -8.19 24.56 -0.21
N ASN A 143 -9.37 24.16 0.23
CA ASN A 143 -10.05 24.70 1.41
C ASN A 143 -9.76 23.92 2.71
N ALA A 144 -8.84 22.95 2.67
CA ALA A 144 -8.46 22.21 3.86
C ALA A 144 -7.66 23.11 4.83
N HIS A 145 -7.93 22.99 6.12
CA HIS A 145 -7.21 23.72 7.17
C HIS A 145 -6.34 22.71 7.94
N ILE A 146 -5.04 22.94 7.96
CA ILE A 146 -4.05 22.07 8.61
C ILE A 146 -3.24 22.91 9.61
N VAL A 147 -3.13 22.42 10.83
CA VAL A 147 -2.20 22.97 11.83
C VAL A 147 -1.05 21.98 11.99
N LEU A 148 0.16 22.42 11.69
CA LEU A 148 1.37 21.63 11.79
C LEU A 148 2.25 22.15 12.92
N LEU A 149 2.50 21.33 13.94
CA LEU A 149 3.45 21.62 15.00
C LEU A 149 4.81 21.00 14.62
N ASP A 150 5.81 21.85 14.37
CA ASP A 150 7.12 21.47 13.84
C ASP A 150 8.25 21.84 14.80
N PRO A 151 8.47 21.07 15.88
CA PRO A 151 9.50 21.40 16.88
C PRO A 151 10.93 21.29 16.35
N HIS A 152 11.13 20.60 15.22
CA HIS A 152 12.45 20.38 14.62
C HIS A 152 12.72 21.20 13.37
N ASN A 153 11.76 22.02 12.95
CA ASN A 153 11.86 22.86 11.74
C ASN A 153 12.16 22.06 10.45
N GLU A 154 11.50 20.92 10.31
CA GLU A 154 11.69 20.02 9.14
C GLU A 154 10.78 20.39 7.97
N TYR A 155 9.72 21.16 8.21
CA TYR A 155 8.68 21.47 7.22
C TYR A 155 8.65 22.91 6.73
N ALA A 156 9.51 23.79 7.22
CA ALA A 156 9.48 25.22 6.92
C ALA A 156 9.51 25.53 5.41
N THR A 157 10.19 24.69 4.61
CA THR A 157 10.28 24.87 3.15
C THR A 157 9.35 23.95 2.36
N ALA A 158 8.59 23.08 3.04
CA ALA A 158 7.75 22.10 2.37
C ALA A 158 6.45 22.66 1.81
N PHE A 159 5.97 23.79 2.33
CA PHE A 159 4.64 24.36 2.03
C PHE A 159 4.68 25.87 1.70
N PRO A 160 5.56 26.36 0.82
CA PRO A 160 5.75 27.80 0.61
C PRO A 160 4.51 28.51 0.03
N GLU A 161 3.62 27.78 -0.63
CA GLU A 161 2.43 28.31 -1.29
C GLU A 161 1.17 28.25 -0.40
N TRP A 162 1.18 27.46 0.68
CA TRP A 162 -0.01 27.17 1.49
C TRP A 162 0.13 27.51 2.96
N ALA A 163 1.36 27.62 3.49
CA ALA A 163 1.55 27.75 4.93
C ALA A 163 2.05 29.14 5.35
N GLU A 164 1.43 29.66 6.39
CA GLU A 164 1.99 30.75 7.20
C GLU A 164 2.81 30.11 8.33
N VAL A 165 4.08 30.51 8.43
CA VAL A 165 4.98 30.01 9.48
C VAL A 165 4.97 30.99 10.64
N ILE A 166 4.48 30.53 11.79
CA ILE A 166 4.50 31.30 13.04
C ILE A 166 5.63 30.75 13.90
N SER A 167 6.62 31.59 14.18
CA SER A 167 7.74 31.27 15.06
C SER A 167 7.58 31.97 16.41
N PRO A 168 7.93 31.32 17.55
CA PRO A 168 7.89 32.01 18.85
C PRO A 168 8.90 33.16 18.97
N TRP A 169 9.75 33.34 17.96
CA TRP A 169 10.78 34.39 17.90
C TRP A 169 10.46 35.50 16.92
N ASN A 170 9.29 35.50 16.30
CA ASN A 170 8.80 36.57 15.41
C ASN A 170 7.63 37.28 16.05
#